data_a3e100bd010a36e37be722ffc44d4f7b
#
_entry.id   a3e100bd010a36e37be722ffc44d4f7b
#
_cell.length_a   1.000
_cell.length_b   1.000
_cell.length_c   1.000
_cell.angle_alpha   90.00
_cell.angle_beta   90.00
_cell.angle_gamma   90.00
#
_symmetry.space_group_name_H-M   'P 1'
#
loop_
_entity.id
_entity.type
_entity.pdbx_description
1 polymer ?
#
loop_
_entity_poly.entity_id
_entity_poly.type
_entity_poly.pdbx_seq_one_letter_code
_entity_poly.pdbx_strand_id
1 'polypeptide(L)'
;MTDKEKIEEAASAIYSKYYKRGVPAKVLPKIIMAEGIKLREVEGNDKFLASLVKSPKDSFYICVNKGIANIGRKNFTLAHELGHFVLEHHLHTPSFICSESDIAEEGEASTSIEKEANYFASCFLLPRDRLVNEFTNWFAWHKGSGSRIFLHIAVKGKSYSDWKAVSSKLTVKFDVSSIALKIRLVELGLINNF
;
A
#
# COMPACT_ATOMS: atom_id res chain seq x y z
N MET A 1 -22.46 -1.39 3.86
CA MET A 1 -21.04 -1.08 3.65
C MET A 1 -20.30 -2.40 3.48
N THR A 2 -19.56 -2.58 2.40
CA THR A 2 -18.76 -3.78 2.15
C THR A 2 -17.53 -3.78 3.07
N ASP A 3 -16.87 -4.94 3.25
CA ASP A 3 -15.65 -4.99 4.07
C ASP A 3 -14.54 -4.16 3.45
N LYS A 4 -14.44 -4.10 2.13
CA LYS A 4 -13.50 -3.20 1.43
C LYS A 4 -13.76 -1.71 1.75
N GLU A 5 -15.01 -1.28 1.79
CA GLU A 5 -15.34 0.12 2.15
C GLU A 5 -14.94 0.44 3.59
N LYS A 6 -15.16 -0.47 4.53
CA LYS A 6 -14.71 -0.30 5.93
C LYS A 6 -13.20 -0.17 6.05
N ILE A 7 -12.45 -0.99 5.32
CA ILE A 7 -10.99 -0.96 5.32
C ILE A 7 -10.48 0.36 4.70
N GLU A 8 -11.07 0.82 3.59
CA GLU A 8 -10.70 2.08 2.96
C GLU A 8 -10.99 3.29 3.87
N GLU A 9 -12.12 3.25 4.59
CA GLU A 9 -12.48 4.26 5.60
C GLU A 9 -11.49 4.26 6.78
N ALA A 10 -11.13 3.08 7.31
CA ALA A 10 -10.13 2.95 8.37
C ALA A 10 -8.76 3.50 7.95
N ALA A 11 -8.30 3.20 6.74
CA ALA A 11 -7.05 3.72 6.19
C ALA A 11 -7.07 5.25 6.05
N SER A 12 -8.20 5.81 5.57
CA SER A 12 -8.41 7.25 5.46
C SER A 12 -8.48 7.94 6.81
N ALA A 13 -9.16 7.33 7.79
CA ALA A 13 -9.29 7.86 9.14
C ALA A 13 -7.93 7.97 9.85
N ILE A 14 -7.12 6.92 9.79
CA ILE A 14 -5.76 6.93 10.36
C ILE A 14 -4.89 8.01 9.74
N TYR A 15 -4.90 8.15 8.41
CA TYR A 15 -4.14 9.20 7.76
C TYR A 15 -4.62 10.61 8.18
N SER A 16 -5.94 10.85 8.14
CA SER A 16 -6.56 12.14 8.44
C SER A 16 -6.41 12.56 9.90
N LYS A 17 -6.32 11.60 10.82
CA LYS A 17 -6.09 11.85 12.25
C LYS A 17 -4.78 12.61 12.50
N TYR A 18 -3.75 12.34 11.71
CA TYR A 18 -2.42 12.93 11.93
C TYR A 18 -2.01 13.93 10.86
N TYR A 19 -2.49 13.77 9.64
CA TYR A 19 -2.04 14.57 8.50
C TYR A 19 -3.20 14.93 7.57
N LYS A 20 -3.31 16.22 7.27
CA LYS A 20 -4.29 16.74 6.30
C LYS A 20 -3.74 16.83 4.88
N ARG A 21 -2.42 16.87 4.71
CA ARG A 21 -1.73 17.01 3.41
C ARG A 21 -0.39 16.28 3.43
N GLY A 22 0.05 15.80 2.27
CA GLY A 22 1.36 15.15 2.14
C GLY A 22 1.27 13.77 1.49
N VAL A 23 2.40 13.10 1.33
CA VAL A 23 2.48 11.74 0.80
C VAL A 23 2.42 10.77 1.98
N PRO A 24 1.43 9.86 2.04
CA PRO A 24 1.27 8.95 3.17
C PRO A 24 2.54 8.16 3.51
N ALA A 25 3.23 7.63 2.50
CA ALA A 25 4.49 6.89 2.68
C ALA A 25 5.55 7.69 3.46
N LYS A 26 5.67 9.01 3.20
CA LYS A 26 6.68 9.87 3.85
C LYS A 26 6.40 10.14 5.33
N VAL A 27 5.16 9.99 5.76
CA VAL A 27 4.74 10.25 7.14
C VAL A 27 4.42 8.96 7.90
N LEU A 28 4.39 7.82 7.21
CA LEU A 28 4.04 6.51 7.75
C LEU A 28 4.81 6.14 9.04
N PRO A 29 6.15 6.28 9.13
CA PRO A 29 6.86 5.98 10.37
C PRO A 29 6.40 6.84 11.56
N LYS A 30 6.05 8.11 11.31
CA LYS A 30 5.54 9.02 12.35
C LYS A 30 4.13 8.62 12.79
N ILE A 31 3.28 8.18 11.86
CA ILE A 31 1.93 7.68 12.17
C ILE A 31 2.03 6.41 13.02
N ILE A 32 2.87 5.45 12.64
CA ILE A 32 3.11 4.22 13.39
C ILE A 32 3.50 4.55 14.84
N MET A 33 4.46 5.45 15.03
CA MET A 33 4.89 5.85 16.37
C MET A 33 3.80 6.60 17.15
N ALA A 34 2.99 7.41 16.49
CA ALA A 34 1.89 8.15 17.10
C ALA A 34 0.72 7.24 17.51
N GLU A 35 0.55 6.07 16.87
CA GLU A 35 -0.35 5.00 17.31
C GLU A 35 0.23 4.17 18.47
N GLY A 36 1.38 4.54 19.02
CA GLY A 36 2.02 3.84 20.14
C GLY A 36 2.82 2.59 19.74
N ILE A 37 3.02 2.37 18.46
CA ILE A 37 3.79 1.23 17.94
C ILE A 37 5.26 1.61 17.83
N LYS A 38 6.14 0.80 18.38
CA LYS A 38 7.59 1.00 18.30
C LYS A 38 8.14 0.38 17.02
N LEU A 39 8.87 1.17 16.24
CA LEU A 39 9.54 0.70 15.02
C LEU A 39 10.94 0.18 15.35
N ARG A 40 11.29 -0.99 14.81
CA ARG A 40 12.62 -1.58 14.93
C ARG A 40 13.08 -2.14 13.59
N GLU A 41 14.27 -1.77 13.17
CA GLU A 41 14.95 -2.41 12.07
C GLU A 41 15.74 -3.61 12.58
N VAL A 42 15.51 -4.78 11.98
CA VAL A 42 16.17 -6.03 12.37
C VAL A 42 16.88 -6.66 11.17
N GLU A 43 17.87 -7.47 11.44
CA GLU A 43 18.45 -8.33 10.42
C GLU A 43 17.54 -9.54 10.23
N GLY A 44 17.19 -9.84 9.00
CA GLY A 44 16.39 -10.99 8.61
C GLY A 44 16.95 -11.64 7.37
N ASN A 45 16.51 -12.86 7.08
CA ASN A 45 16.78 -13.50 5.79
C ASN A 45 15.89 -12.90 4.69
N ASP A 46 16.13 -13.29 3.44
CA ASP A 46 15.42 -12.73 2.28
C ASP A 46 13.91 -13.00 2.28
N LYS A 47 13.45 -14.00 3.04
CA LYS A 47 12.03 -14.36 3.13
C LYS A 47 11.27 -13.53 4.17
N PHE A 48 11.96 -13.02 5.19
CA PHE A 48 11.36 -12.18 6.22
C PHE A 48 11.31 -10.72 5.77
N LEU A 49 10.14 -10.11 5.78
CA LEU A 49 9.97 -8.70 5.46
C LEU A 49 9.68 -7.85 6.70
N ALA A 50 8.68 -8.20 7.47
CA ALA A 50 8.37 -7.54 8.73
C ALA A 50 7.54 -8.44 9.65
N SER A 51 7.25 -7.96 10.84
CA SER A 51 6.25 -8.54 11.73
C SER A 51 5.70 -7.52 12.71
N LEU A 52 4.38 -7.59 12.95
CA LEU A 52 3.73 -6.94 14.07
C LEU A 52 3.79 -7.88 15.29
N VAL A 53 4.39 -7.43 16.37
CA VAL A 53 4.58 -8.21 17.59
C VAL A 53 4.02 -7.47 18.80
N LYS A 54 3.21 -8.16 19.59
CA LYS A 54 2.75 -7.70 20.90
C LYS A 54 3.70 -8.23 21.97
N SER A 55 4.32 -7.34 22.76
CA SER A 55 5.18 -7.75 23.86
C SER A 55 4.37 -8.15 25.10
N PRO A 56 4.97 -8.91 26.05
CA PRO A 56 4.31 -9.25 27.32
C PRO A 56 3.89 -8.05 28.18
N LYS A 57 4.41 -6.86 27.87
CA LYS A 57 4.08 -5.59 28.54
C LYS A 57 3.06 -4.76 27.75
N ASP A 58 2.24 -5.38 26.93
CA ASP A 58 1.21 -4.74 26.09
C ASP A 58 1.72 -3.64 25.16
N SER A 59 3.03 -3.64 24.84
CA SER A 59 3.60 -2.72 23.85
C SER A 59 3.65 -3.40 22.48
N PHE A 60 3.28 -2.68 21.42
CA PHE A 60 3.38 -3.16 20.06
C PHE A 60 4.70 -2.74 19.40
N TYR A 61 5.22 -3.62 18.56
CA TYR A 61 6.43 -3.40 17.78
C TYR A 61 6.17 -3.81 16.33
N ILE A 62 6.60 -3.00 15.39
CA ILE A 62 6.81 -3.42 14.00
C ILE A 62 8.30 -3.62 13.82
N CYS A 63 8.68 -4.89 13.61
CA CYS A 63 10.05 -5.28 13.28
C CYS A 63 10.16 -5.40 11.76
N VAL A 64 10.94 -4.56 11.11
CA VAL A 64 11.11 -4.55 9.65
C VAL A 64 12.54 -4.95 9.27
N ASN A 65 12.66 -5.79 8.23
CA ASN A 65 13.96 -6.20 7.72
C ASN A 65 14.71 -5.01 7.12
N LYS A 66 15.89 -4.71 7.67
CA LYS A 66 16.76 -3.63 7.18
C LYS A 66 17.32 -3.92 5.77
N GLY A 67 17.32 -5.18 5.32
CA GLY A 67 17.76 -5.59 3.98
C GLY A 67 16.81 -5.19 2.85
N ILE A 68 15.61 -4.65 3.14
CA ILE A 68 14.69 -4.20 2.08
C ILE A 68 15.24 -2.93 1.42
N ALA A 69 15.89 -3.10 0.28
CA ALA A 69 16.50 -1.99 -0.46
C ALA A 69 15.48 -1.12 -1.21
N ASN A 70 14.36 -1.69 -1.67
CA ASN A 70 13.34 -0.95 -2.40
C ASN A 70 12.43 -0.20 -1.45
N ILE A 71 12.47 1.15 -1.50
CA ILE A 71 11.70 2.02 -0.59
C ILE A 71 10.18 1.82 -0.73
N GLY A 72 9.67 1.64 -1.95
CA GLY A 72 8.24 1.41 -2.16
C GLY A 72 7.78 0.07 -1.57
N ARG A 73 8.65 -0.96 -1.60
CA ARG A 73 8.39 -2.23 -0.93
C ARG A 73 8.42 -2.07 0.58
N LYS A 74 9.42 -1.37 1.12
CA LYS A 74 9.53 -1.10 2.57
C LYS A 74 8.30 -0.35 3.08
N ASN A 75 7.84 0.66 2.34
CA ASN A 75 6.64 1.42 2.70
C ASN A 75 5.39 0.54 2.67
N PHE A 76 5.24 -0.33 1.65
CA PHE A 76 4.11 -1.25 1.57
C PHE A 76 4.10 -2.22 2.75
N THR A 77 5.25 -2.81 3.06
CA THR A 77 5.42 -3.72 4.21
C THR A 77 5.05 -3.02 5.52
N LEU A 78 5.53 -1.81 5.76
CA LEU A 78 5.19 -1.05 6.98
C LEU A 78 3.69 -0.70 7.06
N ALA A 79 3.07 -0.34 5.93
CA ALA A 79 1.64 -0.05 5.88
C ALA A 79 0.78 -1.31 6.07
N HIS A 80 1.26 -2.47 5.62
CA HIS A 80 0.64 -3.77 5.83
C HIS A 80 0.61 -4.13 7.34
N GLU A 81 1.75 -4.00 8.03
CA GLU A 81 1.81 -4.22 9.49
C GLU A 81 0.94 -3.22 10.28
N LEU A 82 0.89 -1.97 9.83
CA LEU A 82 -0.05 -1.00 10.38
C LEU A 82 -1.50 -1.42 10.14
N GLY A 83 -1.80 -2.04 8.99
CA GLY A 83 -3.10 -2.61 8.66
C GLY A 83 -3.52 -3.69 9.65
N HIS A 84 -2.64 -4.64 9.97
CA HIS A 84 -2.91 -5.65 10.99
C HIS A 84 -3.23 -5.04 12.35
N PHE A 85 -2.55 -3.96 12.71
CA PHE A 85 -2.83 -3.24 13.97
C PHE A 85 -4.19 -2.54 13.94
N VAL A 86 -4.45 -1.74 12.92
CA VAL A 86 -5.66 -0.91 12.80
C VAL A 86 -6.93 -1.74 12.62
N LEU A 87 -6.83 -2.88 11.93
CA LEU A 87 -7.92 -3.82 11.72
C LEU A 87 -8.05 -4.84 12.88
N GLU A 88 -7.28 -4.65 13.95
CA GLU A 88 -7.32 -5.46 15.17
C GLU A 88 -7.05 -6.95 14.96
N HIS A 89 -6.34 -7.33 13.90
CA HIS A 89 -6.00 -8.72 13.60
C HIS A 89 -5.20 -9.37 14.72
N HIS A 90 -4.43 -8.60 15.48
CA HIS A 90 -3.64 -9.03 16.63
C HIS A 90 -4.48 -9.60 17.80
N LEU A 91 -5.80 -9.38 17.81
CA LEU A 91 -6.70 -10.00 18.77
C LEU A 91 -6.93 -11.49 18.49
N HIS A 92 -6.73 -11.91 17.25
CA HIS A 92 -6.95 -13.28 16.79
C HIS A 92 -5.65 -14.08 16.65
N THR A 93 -4.51 -13.43 16.54
CA THR A 93 -3.21 -14.06 16.34
C THR A 93 -2.13 -13.30 17.12
N PRO A 94 -1.31 -13.97 17.97
CA PRO A 94 -0.36 -13.29 18.85
C PRO A 94 0.83 -12.63 18.14
N SER A 95 1.13 -13.05 16.92
CA SER A 95 2.17 -12.42 16.08
C SER A 95 1.88 -12.63 14.60
N PHE A 96 2.16 -11.62 13.80
CA PHE A 96 2.12 -11.70 12.35
C PHE A 96 3.55 -11.64 11.84
N ILE A 97 3.93 -12.58 10.99
CA ILE A 97 5.22 -12.60 10.29
C ILE A 97 4.91 -12.42 8.81
N CYS A 98 5.19 -11.25 8.29
CA CYS A 98 5.03 -10.94 6.88
C CYS A 98 6.21 -11.50 6.08
N SER A 99 5.91 -12.29 5.08
CA SER A 99 6.86 -12.85 4.12
C SER A 99 6.63 -12.30 2.70
N GLU A 100 7.51 -12.65 1.77
CA GLU A 100 7.32 -12.28 0.37
C GLU A 100 6.02 -12.84 -0.24
N SER A 101 5.62 -14.03 0.17
CA SER A 101 4.39 -14.67 -0.30
C SER A 101 3.12 -13.96 0.15
N ASP A 102 3.16 -13.24 1.27
CA ASP A 102 2.00 -12.54 1.82
C ASP A 102 1.75 -11.21 1.10
N ILE A 103 2.81 -10.62 0.54
CA ILE A 103 2.76 -9.36 -0.24
C ILE A 103 2.69 -9.61 -1.75
N ALA A 104 3.09 -10.80 -2.22
CA ALA A 104 2.99 -11.16 -3.63
C ALA A 104 1.52 -11.34 -4.05
N GLU A 105 1.24 -10.99 -5.31
CA GLU A 105 -0.09 -11.06 -5.91
C GLU A 105 -0.82 -12.36 -5.56
N GLU A 106 -2.08 -12.23 -5.09
CA GLU A 106 -3.15 -13.23 -5.03
C GLU A 106 -2.74 -14.70 -5.24
N GLY A 107 -1.86 -15.22 -4.37
CA GLY A 107 -1.70 -16.66 -4.26
C GLY A 107 -2.91 -17.25 -3.53
N GLU A 108 -3.44 -18.39 -3.98
CA GLU A 108 -4.57 -19.11 -3.36
C GLU A 108 -4.35 -19.44 -1.86
N ALA A 109 -3.15 -19.23 -1.33
CA ALA A 109 -2.75 -19.51 0.04
C ALA A 109 -2.86 -18.31 1.01
N SER A 110 -3.13 -17.07 0.52
CA SER A 110 -3.25 -15.90 1.40
C SER A 110 -4.55 -15.94 2.20
N THR A 111 -4.45 -15.85 3.53
CA THR A 111 -5.62 -15.80 4.42
C THR A 111 -6.44 -14.53 4.18
N SER A 112 -7.72 -14.51 4.63
CA SER A 112 -8.57 -13.32 4.55
C SER A 112 -7.92 -12.12 5.23
N ILE A 113 -7.28 -12.35 6.38
CA ILE A 113 -6.59 -11.35 7.20
C ILE A 113 -5.43 -10.70 6.44
N GLU A 114 -4.63 -11.49 5.71
CA GLU A 114 -3.53 -10.97 4.88
C GLU A 114 -4.05 -10.14 3.70
N LYS A 115 -5.14 -10.58 3.07
CA LYS A 115 -5.80 -9.80 1.99
C LYS A 115 -6.34 -8.47 2.49
N GLU A 116 -6.88 -8.44 3.70
CA GLU A 116 -7.36 -7.21 4.34
C GLU A 116 -6.23 -6.26 4.67
N ALA A 117 -5.11 -6.75 5.22
CA ALA A 117 -3.92 -5.96 5.49
C ALA A 117 -3.27 -5.42 4.20
N ASN A 118 -3.19 -6.22 3.14
CA ASN A 118 -2.74 -5.78 1.81
C ASN A 118 -3.65 -4.69 1.24
N TYR A 119 -4.97 -4.86 1.35
CA TYR A 119 -5.93 -3.87 0.87
C TYR A 119 -5.84 -2.56 1.67
N PHE A 120 -5.70 -2.65 3.00
CA PHE A 120 -5.44 -1.48 3.86
C PHE A 120 -4.18 -0.74 3.42
N ALA A 121 -3.05 -1.45 3.23
CA ALA A 121 -1.78 -0.85 2.81
C ALA A 121 -1.93 -0.12 1.46
N SER A 122 -2.63 -0.72 0.51
CA SER A 122 -2.94 -0.13 -0.78
C SER A 122 -3.77 1.15 -0.64
N CYS A 123 -4.85 1.12 0.16
CA CYS A 123 -5.71 2.29 0.41
C CYS A 123 -4.97 3.42 1.13
N PHE A 124 -4.17 3.07 2.14
CA PHE A 124 -3.41 4.02 2.94
C PHE A 124 -2.34 4.76 2.12
N LEU A 125 -1.52 4.02 1.37
CA LEU A 125 -0.43 4.60 0.56
C LEU A 125 -0.92 5.33 -0.68
N LEU A 126 -2.02 4.86 -1.26
CA LEU A 126 -2.62 5.34 -2.51
C LEU A 126 -4.10 5.73 -2.29
N PRO A 127 -4.37 6.80 -1.53
CA PRO A 127 -5.74 7.25 -1.26
C PRO A 127 -6.47 7.54 -2.56
N ARG A 128 -7.72 7.03 -2.67
CA ARG A 128 -8.56 7.07 -3.89
C ARG A 128 -8.56 8.43 -4.57
N ASP A 129 -9.06 9.45 -3.89
CA ASP A 129 -9.26 10.77 -4.49
C ASP A 129 -7.97 11.39 -5.00
N ARG A 130 -6.90 11.20 -4.23
CA ARG A 130 -5.59 11.72 -4.59
C ARG A 130 -5.00 10.99 -5.79
N LEU A 131 -5.07 9.66 -5.80
CA LEU A 131 -4.55 8.87 -6.91
C LEU A 131 -5.34 9.13 -8.19
N VAL A 132 -6.68 9.19 -8.09
CA VAL A 132 -7.55 9.53 -9.23
C VAL A 132 -7.18 10.90 -9.79
N ASN A 133 -7.07 11.92 -8.94
CA ASN A 133 -6.71 13.28 -9.38
C ASN A 133 -5.34 13.32 -10.06
N GLU A 134 -4.32 12.66 -9.49
CA GLU A 134 -2.98 12.64 -10.08
C GLU A 134 -2.93 11.87 -11.40
N PHE A 135 -3.64 10.77 -11.48
CA PHE A 135 -3.73 9.97 -12.69
C PHE A 135 -4.47 10.72 -13.80
N THR A 136 -5.62 11.34 -13.49
CA THR A 136 -6.42 12.09 -14.46
C THR A 136 -5.73 13.35 -14.93
N ASN A 137 -5.05 14.07 -14.04
CA ASN A 137 -4.26 15.26 -14.39
C ASN A 137 -3.10 14.90 -15.32
N TRP A 138 -2.40 13.78 -15.03
CA TRP A 138 -1.35 13.30 -15.91
C TRP A 138 -1.92 12.96 -17.29
N PHE A 139 -3.05 12.28 -17.34
CA PHE A 139 -3.69 11.85 -18.58
C PHE A 139 -4.17 13.04 -19.42
N ALA A 140 -4.85 14.02 -18.81
CA ALA A 140 -5.32 15.23 -19.48
C ALA A 140 -4.18 16.05 -20.10
N TRP A 141 -3.05 16.14 -19.39
CA TRP A 141 -1.86 16.82 -19.88
C TRP A 141 -1.23 16.13 -21.11
N HIS A 142 -1.20 14.78 -21.15
CA HIS A 142 -0.48 14.03 -22.17
C HIS A 142 -1.34 13.65 -23.39
N LYS A 143 -2.65 13.51 -23.23
CA LYS A 143 -3.59 13.03 -24.27
C LYS A 143 -4.66 14.05 -24.68
N GLY A 144 -4.69 15.24 -24.05
CA GLY A 144 -5.71 16.26 -24.29
C GLY A 144 -7.01 16.03 -23.52
N SER A 145 -7.71 17.12 -23.22
CA SER A 145 -8.87 17.14 -22.29
C SER A 145 -10.18 16.54 -22.81
N GLY A 146 -10.17 15.85 -23.97
CA GLY A 146 -11.36 15.26 -24.59
C GLY A 146 -11.42 13.73 -24.59
N SER A 147 -10.40 13.05 -24.14
CA SER A 147 -10.35 11.58 -24.14
C SER A 147 -11.04 11.01 -22.92
N ARG A 148 -12.05 10.14 -23.11
CA ARG A 148 -12.64 9.36 -22.03
C ARG A 148 -11.56 8.57 -21.31
N ILE A 149 -11.52 8.71 -19.97
CA ILE A 149 -10.48 8.19 -19.10
C ILE A 149 -10.67 6.69 -18.86
N PHE A 150 -10.48 5.90 -19.90
CA PHE A 150 -10.30 4.46 -19.75
C PHE A 150 -9.04 4.08 -20.52
N LEU A 151 -7.94 3.97 -19.77
CA LEU A 151 -6.71 3.47 -20.34
C LEU A 151 -6.83 1.95 -20.48
N HIS A 152 -7.23 1.48 -21.67
CA HIS A 152 -6.99 0.08 -22.04
C HIS A 152 -5.49 -0.10 -22.20
N ILE A 153 -4.80 -0.44 -21.13
CA ILE A 153 -3.38 -0.73 -21.17
C ILE A 153 -3.22 -2.16 -21.67
N ALA A 154 -2.98 -2.31 -22.97
CA ALA A 154 -2.54 -3.59 -23.54
C ALA A 154 -1.04 -3.78 -23.27
N VAL A 155 -0.62 -5.01 -22.99
CA VAL A 155 0.75 -5.39 -22.60
C VAL A 155 1.79 -5.17 -23.73
N LYS A 156 1.36 -4.94 -24.99
CA LYS A 156 2.26 -4.70 -26.14
C LYS A 156 1.78 -3.51 -26.97
N GLY A 157 2.70 -2.57 -27.26
CA GLY A 157 2.47 -1.43 -28.14
C GLY A 157 2.41 -0.08 -27.41
N LYS A 158 1.69 0.90 -27.97
CA LYS A 158 1.59 2.28 -27.45
C LYS A 158 1.14 2.35 -25.98
N SER A 159 0.30 1.43 -25.55
CA SER A 159 -0.21 1.33 -24.19
C SER A 159 0.87 1.00 -23.15
N TYR A 160 1.88 0.22 -23.52
CA TYR A 160 3.00 -0.08 -22.61
C TYR A 160 3.89 1.15 -22.36
N SER A 161 4.11 1.97 -23.40
CA SER A 161 4.87 3.22 -23.23
C SER A 161 4.12 4.20 -22.31
N ASP A 162 2.80 4.30 -22.43
CA ASP A 162 1.96 5.13 -21.58
C ASP A 162 1.99 4.62 -20.12
N TRP A 163 1.90 3.31 -19.91
CA TRP A 163 2.08 2.72 -18.58
C TRP A 163 3.44 3.05 -17.97
N LYS A 164 4.52 2.84 -18.73
CA LYS A 164 5.88 3.15 -18.27
C LYS A 164 6.01 4.63 -17.87
N ALA A 165 5.43 5.54 -18.66
CA ALA A 165 5.49 6.98 -18.39
C ALA A 165 4.67 7.37 -17.17
N VAL A 166 3.42 6.91 -17.01
CA VAL A 166 2.58 7.24 -15.86
C VAL A 166 3.08 6.56 -14.59
N SER A 167 3.49 5.29 -14.68
CA SER A 167 3.96 4.55 -13.52
C SER A 167 5.25 5.13 -12.97
N SER A 168 6.23 5.49 -13.81
CA SER A 168 7.48 6.11 -13.35
C SER A 168 7.25 7.40 -12.58
N LYS A 169 6.27 8.22 -12.97
CA LYS A 169 5.94 9.46 -12.27
C LYS A 169 5.19 9.21 -10.96
N LEU A 170 4.17 8.35 -10.99
CA LEU A 170 3.32 8.13 -9.82
C LEU A 170 4.02 7.30 -8.74
N THR A 171 4.86 6.32 -9.10
CA THR A 171 5.65 5.57 -8.11
C THR A 171 6.60 6.47 -7.34
N VAL A 172 7.28 7.39 -8.00
CA VAL A 172 8.14 8.39 -7.35
C VAL A 172 7.32 9.36 -6.49
N LYS A 173 6.15 9.79 -7.00
CA LYS A 173 5.30 10.75 -6.26
C LYS A 173 4.74 10.17 -4.97
N PHE A 174 4.34 8.89 -4.99
CA PHE A 174 3.72 8.23 -3.84
C PHE A 174 4.70 7.37 -3.01
N ASP A 175 5.95 7.23 -3.43
CA ASP A 175 6.96 6.35 -2.83
C ASP A 175 6.47 4.89 -2.69
N VAL A 176 5.89 4.35 -3.77
CA VAL A 176 5.37 2.99 -3.87
C VAL A 176 6.00 2.20 -5.02
N SER A 177 5.88 0.88 -4.99
CA SER A 177 6.30 0.04 -6.12
C SER A 177 5.33 0.16 -7.30
N SER A 178 5.80 -0.16 -8.51
CA SER A 178 4.96 -0.21 -9.71
C SER A 178 3.87 -1.27 -9.62
N ILE A 179 4.12 -2.36 -8.92
CA ILE A 179 3.15 -3.43 -8.66
C ILE A 179 2.00 -2.92 -7.79
N ALA A 180 2.30 -2.32 -6.63
CA ALA A 180 1.29 -1.75 -5.75
C ALA A 180 0.45 -0.68 -6.46
N LEU A 181 1.09 0.18 -7.25
CA LEU A 181 0.39 1.17 -8.06
C LEU A 181 -0.54 0.53 -9.09
N LYS A 182 -0.07 -0.51 -9.81
CA LYS A 182 -0.87 -1.23 -10.81
C LYS A 182 -2.12 -1.84 -10.17
N ILE A 183 -1.95 -2.60 -9.10
CA ILE A 183 -3.05 -3.25 -8.38
C ILE A 183 -4.10 -2.20 -7.97
N ARG A 184 -3.68 -1.10 -7.35
CA ARG A 184 -4.62 -0.05 -6.92
C ARG A 184 -5.34 0.63 -8.07
N LEU A 185 -4.67 0.90 -9.18
CA LEU A 185 -5.31 1.49 -10.36
C LEU A 185 -6.33 0.54 -11.01
N VAL A 186 -6.05 -0.77 -11.02
CA VAL A 186 -7.01 -1.81 -11.46
C VAL A 186 -8.21 -1.86 -10.53
N GLU A 187 -8.01 -1.89 -9.21
CA GLU A 187 -9.08 -1.88 -8.22
C GLU A 187 -10.00 -0.65 -8.34
N LEU A 188 -9.43 0.49 -8.70
CA LEU A 188 -10.18 1.73 -8.93
C LEU A 188 -10.83 1.79 -10.32
N GLY A 189 -10.64 0.78 -11.16
CA GLY A 189 -11.15 0.75 -12.53
C GLY A 189 -10.53 1.81 -13.47
N LEU A 190 -9.34 2.33 -13.10
CA LEU A 190 -8.63 3.34 -13.89
C LEU A 190 -7.79 2.72 -15.00
N ILE A 191 -7.40 1.47 -14.84
CA ILE A 191 -6.73 0.66 -15.85
C ILE A 191 -7.32 -0.76 -15.85
N ASN A 192 -7.18 -1.46 -16.98
CA ASN A 192 -7.55 -2.88 -17.04
C ASN A 192 -6.39 -3.76 -16.56
N ASN A 193 -6.73 -4.93 -16.02
CA ASN A 193 -5.72 -5.95 -15.72
C ASN A 193 -5.16 -6.52 -17.02
N PHE A 194 -3.86 -6.63 -17.13
CA PHE A 194 -3.11 -7.14 -18.30
C PHE A 194 -1.94 -8.00 -17.85
#